data_f0c59575935830d1e093e33596a6dd82
#
_entry.id   f0c59575935830d1e093e33596a6dd82
#
_cell.length_a   1.000
_cell.length_b   1.000
_cell.length_c   1.000
_cell.angle_alpha   90.00
_cell.angle_beta   90.00
_cell.angle_gamma   90.00
#
_symmetry.space_group_name_H-M   'P 1'
#
loop_
_entity.id
_entity.type
_entity.pdbx_description
1 polymer ?
#
loop_
_entity_poly.entity_id
_entity_poly.type
_entity_poly.pdbx_seq_one_letter_code
_entity_poly.pdbx_strand_id
1 'polypeptide(L)'
;HPKSPISEQFRTIRTNINFMAIDKPIKTLAMTSANVSEGKSTVTDNVAVVWAQTGQKVLLIDSDLRRPTLHATFNKSNQHGLTTILTSGTNSVDLREIIQPSGVDNLDILTAGPIPPNPAELLNSQRMKTLLDTVKGIYDMVIVDVPPMLEVTDTQILSRHLDAVVLVVKQGQTQKLAVKRAVELLNLAHANLLGYIMNDVNADGDTAYGYGYGYGYGEDTNK
;
A
#
# COMPACT_ATOMS: atom_id res chain seq x y z
N HIS A 1 -6.15 16.20 -9.73
CA HIS A 1 -5.64 16.76 -11.01
C HIS A 1 -4.44 15.94 -11.47
N PRO A 2 -4.49 15.31 -12.69
CA PRO A 2 -3.42 14.41 -13.18
C PRO A 2 -2.04 15.09 -13.37
N LYS A 3 -1.98 16.40 -13.39
CA LYS A 3 -0.75 17.20 -13.59
C LYS A 3 -0.29 17.97 -12.34
N SER A 4 -0.72 17.56 -11.13
CA SER A 4 -0.24 18.22 -9.91
C SER A 4 1.18 17.77 -9.55
N PRO A 5 2.02 18.61 -8.93
CA PRO A 5 3.34 18.22 -8.43
C PRO A 5 3.28 17.00 -7.51
N ILE A 6 2.22 16.86 -6.72
CA ILE A 6 1.98 15.70 -5.82
C ILE A 6 1.82 14.42 -6.64
N SER A 7 1.07 14.46 -7.75
CA SER A 7 0.90 13.27 -8.60
C SER A 7 2.23 12.82 -9.22
N GLU A 8 3.13 13.74 -9.56
CA GLU A 8 4.47 13.40 -10.06
C GLU A 8 5.34 12.75 -8.99
N GLN A 9 5.23 13.15 -7.74
CA GLN A 9 5.94 12.48 -6.63
C GLN A 9 5.51 11.02 -6.49
N PHE A 10 4.21 10.72 -6.57
CA PHE A 10 3.73 9.34 -6.53
C PHE A 10 4.14 8.51 -7.76
N ARG A 11 4.21 9.12 -8.94
CA ARG A 11 4.77 8.46 -10.14
C ARG A 11 6.24 8.14 -9.97
N THR A 12 7.01 9.02 -9.36
CA THR A 12 8.42 8.78 -9.02
C THR A 12 8.57 7.61 -8.04
N ILE A 13 7.73 7.56 -7.00
CA ILE A 13 7.70 6.43 -6.05
C ILE A 13 7.44 5.12 -6.78
N ARG A 14 6.42 5.05 -7.63
CA ARG A 14 6.12 3.86 -8.43
C ARG A 14 7.31 3.45 -9.31
N THR A 15 7.93 4.41 -9.99
CA THR A 15 9.08 4.16 -10.85
C THR A 15 10.25 3.59 -10.06
N ASN A 16 10.54 4.13 -8.89
CA ASN A 16 11.60 3.63 -8.00
C ASN A 16 11.31 2.20 -7.52
N ILE A 17 10.06 1.89 -7.17
CA ILE A 17 9.67 0.52 -6.81
C ILE A 17 9.87 -0.43 -7.99
N ASN A 18 9.49 -0.04 -9.20
CA ASN A 18 9.71 -0.84 -10.40
C ASN A 18 11.19 -1.10 -10.69
N PHE A 19 12.07 -0.13 -10.46
CA PHE A 19 13.52 -0.33 -10.59
C PHE A 19 14.05 -1.35 -9.58
N MET A 20 13.52 -1.37 -8.37
CA MET A 20 13.91 -2.37 -7.35
C MET A 20 13.37 -3.77 -7.68
N ALA A 21 12.37 -3.87 -8.54
CA ALA A 21 11.72 -5.12 -8.94
C ALA A 21 12.36 -5.79 -10.17
N ILE A 22 13.44 -5.25 -10.76
CA ILE A 22 14.03 -5.75 -12.01
C ILE A 22 14.51 -7.19 -11.85
N ASP A 23 15.21 -7.51 -10.77
CA ASP A 23 15.78 -8.86 -10.56
C ASP A 23 14.76 -9.83 -9.96
N LYS A 24 13.74 -9.32 -9.28
CA LYS A 24 12.69 -10.12 -8.67
C LYS A 24 11.34 -9.43 -8.87
N PRO A 25 10.47 -9.98 -9.72
CA PRO A 25 9.16 -9.40 -9.97
C PRO A 25 8.35 -9.24 -8.68
N ILE A 26 7.74 -8.06 -8.50
CA ILE A 26 6.87 -7.74 -7.38
C ILE A 26 5.44 -7.69 -7.90
N LYS A 27 4.59 -8.57 -7.40
CA LYS A 27 3.14 -8.59 -7.65
C LYS A 27 2.31 -8.25 -6.43
N THR A 28 2.87 -8.39 -5.24
CA THR A 28 2.22 -8.01 -3.99
C THR A 28 3.12 -7.08 -3.20
N LEU A 29 2.60 -5.92 -2.87
CA LEU A 29 3.31 -4.84 -2.19
C LEU A 29 2.51 -4.38 -0.99
N ALA A 30 3.08 -4.45 0.22
CA ALA A 30 2.50 -3.83 1.40
C ALA A 30 3.10 -2.46 1.66
N MET A 31 2.27 -1.57 2.15
CA MET A 31 2.72 -0.30 2.74
C MET A 31 2.33 -0.26 4.21
N THR A 32 3.32 -0.05 5.05
CA THR A 32 3.17 0.06 6.50
C THR A 32 3.82 1.34 7.01
N SER A 33 3.64 1.64 8.29
CA SER A 33 4.31 2.72 9.00
C SER A 33 4.78 2.22 10.36
N ALA A 34 5.63 2.97 11.06
CA ALA A 34 6.00 2.63 12.42
C ALA A 34 4.80 2.82 13.38
N ASN A 35 4.15 3.98 13.32
CA ASN A 35 3.04 4.36 14.19
C ASN A 35 1.81 4.79 13.39
N VAL A 36 0.71 5.05 14.11
CA VAL A 36 -0.51 5.62 13.54
C VAL A 36 -0.29 7.07 13.05
N SER A 37 -1.15 7.53 12.16
CA SER A 37 -1.19 8.92 11.68
C SER A 37 0.08 9.40 10.95
N GLU A 38 0.86 8.49 10.40
CA GLU A 38 2.04 8.80 9.57
C GLU A 38 1.71 8.96 8.07
N GLY A 39 0.43 8.87 7.70
CA GLY A 39 -0.05 9.04 6.33
C GLY A 39 0.01 7.78 5.47
N LYS A 40 0.24 6.62 6.09
CA LYS A 40 0.35 5.32 5.43
C LYS A 40 -0.76 5.06 4.42
N SER A 41 -2.04 5.10 4.84
CA SER A 41 -3.17 4.80 3.96
C SER A 41 -3.29 5.81 2.82
N THR A 42 -3.10 7.10 3.08
CA THR A 42 -3.08 8.13 2.03
C THR A 42 -2.00 7.87 0.98
N VAL A 43 -0.79 7.49 1.40
CA VAL A 43 0.30 7.14 0.48
C VAL A 43 -0.06 5.88 -0.31
N THR A 44 -0.58 4.85 0.36
CA THR A 44 -1.00 3.59 -0.24
C THR A 44 -2.04 3.80 -1.34
N ASP A 45 -3.10 4.56 -1.03
CA ASP A 45 -4.19 4.85 -1.96
C ASP A 45 -3.67 5.58 -3.21
N ASN A 46 -2.85 6.60 -3.04
CA ASN A 46 -2.28 7.36 -4.16
C ASN A 46 -1.31 6.54 -5.00
N VAL A 47 -0.50 5.68 -4.40
CA VAL A 47 0.38 4.77 -5.14
C VAL A 47 -0.45 3.78 -5.97
N ALA A 48 -1.55 3.24 -5.42
CA ALA A 48 -2.45 2.37 -6.17
C ALA A 48 -3.06 3.08 -7.38
N VAL A 49 -3.51 4.32 -7.21
CA VAL A 49 -4.06 5.14 -8.30
C VAL A 49 -3.03 5.38 -9.41
N VAL A 50 -1.79 5.82 -9.08
CA VAL A 50 -0.78 6.07 -10.12
C VAL A 50 -0.27 4.79 -10.76
N TRP A 51 -0.40 3.65 -10.08
CA TRP A 51 -0.11 2.35 -10.68
C TRP A 51 -1.17 1.98 -11.72
N ALA A 52 -2.45 2.08 -11.38
CA ALA A 52 -3.57 1.81 -12.28
C ALA A 52 -3.56 2.72 -13.52
N GLN A 53 -3.10 3.96 -13.40
CA GLN A 53 -2.94 4.90 -14.52
C GLN A 53 -1.96 4.43 -15.60
N THR A 54 -1.15 3.41 -15.35
CA THR A 54 -0.29 2.79 -16.39
C THR A 54 -1.04 1.81 -17.29
N GLY A 55 -2.31 1.55 -17.04
CA GLY A 55 -3.11 0.53 -17.73
C GLY A 55 -3.02 -0.86 -17.12
N GLN A 56 -2.21 -1.05 -16.07
CA GLN A 56 -2.15 -2.31 -15.32
C GLN A 56 -3.38 -2.50 -14.45
N LYS A 57 -3.87 -3.73 -14.35
CA LYS A 57 -4.94 -4.08 -13.42
C LYS A 57 -4.41 -4.13 -12.00
N VAL A 58 -4.91 -3.28 -11.15
CA VAL A 58 -4.48 -3.13 -9.75
C VAL A 58 -5.60 -3.50 -8.80
N LEU A 59 -5.29 -4.28 -7.77
CA LEU A 59 -6.17 -4.50 -6.63
C LEU A 59 -5.56 -3.82 -5.39
N LEU A 60 -6.34 -3.00 -4.73
CA LEU A 60 -6.02 -2.42 -3.43
C LEU A 60 -6.82 -3.13 -2.35
N ILE A 61 -6.12 -3.71 -1.38
CA ILE A 61 -6.72 -4.48 -0.27
C ILE A 61 -6.54 -3.72 1.04
N ASP A 62 -7.64 -3.51 1.76
CA ASP A 62 -7.60 -3.03 3.15
C ASP A 62 -7.45 -4.23 4.09
N SER A 63 -6.27 -4.44 4.61
CA SER A 63 -5.99 -5.47 5.61
C SER A 63 -5.77 -4.93 7.02
N ASP A 64 -5.99 -3.64 7.24
CA ASP A 64 -6.13 -3.07 8.58
C ASP A 64 -7.52 -3.41 9.13
N LEU A 65 -7.69 -4.66 9.55
CA LEU A 65 -8.97 -5.18 10.05
C LEU A 65 -9.40 -4.57 11.38
N ARG A 66 -8.54 -3.74 11.98
CA ARG A 66 -8.81 -3.07 13.26
C ARG A 66 -9.33 -1.66 13.08
N ARG A 67 -8.79 -0.93 12.09
CA ARG A 67 -9.13 0.46 11.77
C ARG A 67 -9.23 0.66 10.26
N PRO A 68 -10.18 -0.03 9.60
CA PRO A 68 -10.30 0.03 8.15
C PRO A 68 -10.72 1.42 7.68
N THR A 69 -10.12 1.91 6.60
CA THR A 69 -10.36 3.26 6.06
C THR A 69 -10.70 3.28 4.58
N LEU A 70 -10.33 2.24 3.85
CA LEU A 70 -10.45 2.20 2.39
C LEU A 70 -11.89 2.42 1.90
N HIS A 71 -12.86 1.81 2.57
CA HIS A 71 -14.28 1.95 2.24
C HIS A 71 -14.76 3.41 2.32
N ALA A 72 -14.26 4.16 3.30
CA ALA A 72 -14.59 5.58 3.46
C ALA A 72 -13.89 6.43 2.39
N THR A 73 -12.61 6.17 2.12
CA THR A 73 -11.83 6.90 1.12
C THR A 73 -12.45 6.81 -0.26
N PHE A 74 -12.89 5.62 -0.68
CA PHE A 74 -13.47 5.38 -2.01
C PHE A 74 -15.00 5.40 -2.03
N ASN A 75 -15.65 5.73 -0.92
CA ASN A 75 -17.10 5.74 -0.78
C ASN A 75 -17.75 4.42 -1.24
N LYS A 76 -17.27 3.32 -0.66
CA LYS A 76 -17.72 1.95 -0.98
C LYS A 76 -18.30 1.25 0.23
N SER A 77 -19.07 0.19 -0.04
CA SER A 77 -19.64 -0.65 1.01
C SER A 77 -18.54 -1.40 1.77
N ASN A 78 -18.69 -1.53 3.09
CA ASN A 78 -17.87 -2.38 3.95
C ASN A 78 -18.68 -3.52 4.60
N GLN A 79 -19.87 -3.82 4.10
CA GLN A 79 -20.71 -4.92 4.61
C GLN A 79 -20.09 -6.29 4.29
N HIS A 80 -19.43 -6.39 3.15
CA HIS A 80 -18.67 -7.54 2.71
C HIS A 80 -17.27 -7.08 2.30
N GLY A 81 -16.26 -7.88 2.63
CA GLY A 81 -14.88 -7.54 2.34
C GLY A 81 -13.93 -8.71 2.66
N LEU A 82 -12.68 -8.38 2.96
CA LEU A 82 -11.65 -9.36 3.27
C LEU A 82 -12.07 -10.33 4.38
N THR A 83 -12.63 -9.84 5.47
CA THR A 83 -13.10 -10.68 6.59
C THR A 83 -14.20 -11.63 6.16
N THR A 84 -15.10 -11.22 5.28
CA THR A 84 -16.13 -12.10 4.73
C THR A 84 -15.52 -13.30 3.98
N ILE A 85 -14.51 -13.06 3.17
CA ILE A 85 -13.79 -14.11 2.45
C ILE A 85 -13.06 -15.05 3.44
N LEU A 86 -12.39 -14.49 4.42
CA LEU A 86 -11.59 -15.26 5.37
C LEU A 86 -12.42 -16.08 6.36
N THR A 87 -13.65 -15.66 6.64
CA THR A 87 -14.57 -16.35 7.59
C THR A 87 -15.61 -17.23 6.91
N SER A 88 -15.82 -17.09 5.60
CA SER A 88 -16.77 -17.95 4.86
C SER A 88 -16.34 -19.40 4.92
N GLY A 89 -17.12 -20.28 5.50
CA GLY A 89 -16.82 -21.70 5.71
C GLY A 89 -16.25 -22.45 4.47
N THR A 90 -16.75 -23.63 4.18
CA THR A 90 -16.39 -24.43 2.97
C THR A 90 -17.01 -23.90 1.69
N ASN A 91 -17.92 -22.93 1.78
CA ASN A 91 -18.57 -22.30 0.63
C ASN A 91 -17.57 -21.40 -0.08
N SER A 92 -17.39 -21.62 -1.37
CA SER A 92 -16.60 -20.72 -2.22
C SER A 92 -17.31 -19.38 -2.33
N VAL A 93 -16.68 -18.33 -1.86
CA VAL A 93 -17.14 -16.95 -2.07
C VAL A 93 -16.69 -16.51 -3.45
N ASP A 94 -17.60 -16.04 -4.26
CA ASP A 94 -17.23 -15.43 -5.55
C ASP A 94 -16.57 -14.06 -5.28
N LEU A 95 -15.27 -13.96 -5.56
CA LEU A 95 -14.52 -12.73 -5.38
C LEU A 95 -15.11 -11.55 -6.16
N ARG A 96 -15.80 -11.83 -7.30
CA ARG A 96 -16.44 -10.80 -8.13
C ARG A 96 -17.62 -10.11 -7.44
N GLU A 97 -18.21 -10.75 -6.43
CA GLU A 97 -19.30 -10.16 -5.65
C GLU A 97 -18.79 -9.25 -4.51
N ILE A 98 -17.53 -9.45 -4.08
CA ILE A 98 -16.94 -8.74 -2.94
C ILE A 98 -15.96 -7.66 -3.37
N ILE A 99 -15.15 -7.93 -4.39
CA ILE A 99 -14.24 -6.92 -4.96
C ILE A 99 -15.07 -5.88 -5.71
N GLN A 100 -14.84 -4.61 -5.42
CA GLN A 100 -15.62 -3.49 -5.94
C GLN A 100 -14.74 -2.62 -6.86
N PRO A 101 -15.30 -2.09 -7.97
CA PRO A 101 -14.59 -1.09 -8.76
C PRO A 101 -14.40 0.18 -7.92
N SER A 102 -13.21 0.75 -7.93
CA SER A 102 -12.91 1.97 -7.13
C SER A 102 -13.61 3.22 -7.67
N GLY A 103 -13.86 3.27 -8.98
CA GLY A 103 -14.23 4.47 -9.73
C GLY A 103 -13.02 5.09 -10.47
N VAL A 104 -11.83 4.54 -10.28
CA VAL A 104 -10.62 4.84 -11.07
C VAL A 104 -10.40 3.68 -12.04
N ASP A 105 -10.11 3.99 -13.31
CA ASP A 105 -9.87 2.97 -14.32
C ASP A 105 -8.73 2.03 -13.90
N ASN A 106 -8.93 0.73 -14.12
CA ASN A 106 -8.00 -0.36 -13.79
C ASN A 106 -7.69 -0.54 -12.28
N LEU A 107 -8.44 0.12 -11.39
CA LEU A 107 -8.29 -0.02 -9.94
C LEU A 107 -9.55 -0.62 -9.32
N ASP A 108 -9.41 -1.83 -8.81
CA ASP A 108 -10.41 -2.46 -7.97
C ASP A 108 -10.00 -2.41 -6.49
N ILE A 109 -10.97 -2.48 -5.60
CA ILE A 109 -10.73 -2.47 -4.15
C ILE A 109 -11.40 -3.66 -3.47
N LEU A 110 -10.70 -4.18 -2.48
CA LEU A 110 -11.23 -5.12 -1.51
C LEU A 110 -11.22 -4.45 -0.14
N THR A 111 -12.39 -4.04 0.32
CA THR A 111 -12.55 -3.43 1.65
C THR A 111 -12.31 -4.47 2.75
N ALA A 112 -12.05 -4.02 3.98
CA ALA A 112 -11.79 -4.94 5.09
C ALA A 112 -12.98 -5.83 5.45
N GLY A 113 -14.21 -5.34 5.28
CA GLY A 113 -15.41 -5.98 5.78
C GLY A 113 -15.65 -5.70 7.26
N PRO A 114 -16.57 -6.43 7.91
CA PRO A 114 -16.82 -6.31 9.35
C PRO A 114 -15.57 -6.58 10.19
N ILE A 115 -15.39 -5.83 11.27
CA ILE A 115 -14.25 -5.97 12.18
C ILE A 115 -14.34 -7.34 12.90
N PRO A 116 -13.36 -8.22 12.76
CA PRO A 116 -13.39 -9.55 13.37
C PRO A 116 -12.83 -9.50 14.81
N PRO A 117 -13.17 -10.46 15.67
CA PRO A 117 -12.59 -10.56 17.01
C PRO A 117 -11.12 -11.01 17.01
N ASN A 118 -10.65 -11.66 15.94
CA ASN A 118 -9.33 -12.30 15.85
C ASN A 118 -8.58 -11.93 14.55
N PRO A 119 -8.23 -10.67 14.32
CA PRO A 119 -7.61 -10.20 13.07
C PRO A 119 -6.33 -10.96 12.70
N ALA A 120 -5.41 -11.11 13.64
CA ALA A 120 -4.10 -11.75 13.40
C ALA A 120 -4.24 -13.21 12.94
N GLU A 121 -5.18 -13.96 13.53
CA GLU A 121 -5.43 -15.36 13.15
C GLU A 121 -5.98 -15.47 11.73
N LEU A 122 -6.92 -14.59 11.36
CA LEU A 122 -7.49 -14.55 10.03
C LEU A 122 -6.43 -14.23 8.97
N LEU A 123 -5.57 -13.25 9.24
CA LEU A 123 -4.47 -12.86 8.34
C LEU A 123 -3.39 -13.94 8.24
N ASN A 124 -3.22 -14.79 9.25
CA ASN A 124 -2.30 -15.92 9.23
C ASN A 124 -2.91 -17.20 8.64
N SER A 125 -4.17 -17.17 8.25
CA SER A 125 -4.89 -18.37 7.79
C SER A 125 -4.41 -18.85 6.42
N GLN A 126 -4.63 -20.15 6.14
CA GLN A 126 -4.41 -20.70 4.80
C GLN A 126 -5.31 -20.02 3.75
N ARG A 127 -6.48 -19.53 4.14
CA ARG A 127 -7.39 -18.80 3.25
C ARG A 127 -6.80 -17.48 2.79
N MET A 128 -6.09 -16.74 3.67
CA MET A 128 -5.41 -15.52 3.27
C MET A 128 -4.32 -15.81 2.24
N LYS A 129 -3.55 -16.89 2.41
CA LYS A 129 -2.56 -17.31 1.41
C LYS A 129 -3.20 -17.65 0.08
N THR A 130 -4.27 -18.47 0.11
CA THR A 130 -5.01 -18.85 -1.10
C THR A 130 -5.61 -17.63 -1.80
N LEU A 131 -6.15 -16.67 -1.05
CA LEU A 131 -6.65 -15.41 -1.61
C LEU A 131 -5.53 -14.63 -2.33
N LEU A 132 -4.39 -14.44 -1.67
CA LEU A 132 -3.25 -13.73 -2.26
C LEU A 132 -2.76 -14.42 -3.54
N ASP A 133 -2.66 -15.75 -3.54
CA ASP A 133 -2.26 -16.51 -4.74
C ASP A 133 -3.30 -16.39 -5.87
N THR A 134 -4.58 -16.39 -5.53
CA THR A 134 -5.66 -16.22 -6.50
C THR A 134 -5.63 -14.83 -7.14
N VAL A 135 -5.54 -13.77 -6.34
CA VAL A 135 -5.56 -12.39 -6.87
C VAL A 135 -4.28 -12.05 -7.64
N LYS A 136 -3.14 -12.64 -7.30
CA LYS A 136 -1.90 -12.55 -8.11
C LYS A 136 -2.08 -13.08 -9.53
N GLY A 137 -2.97 -14.04 -9.73
CA GLY A 137 -3.29 -14.59 -11.06
C GLY A 137 -4.25 -13.71 -11.87
N ILE A 138 -4.96 -12.80 -11.23
CA ILE A 138 -5.99 -11.94 -11.84
C ILE A 138 -5.47 -10.52 -12.11
N TYR A 139 -4.68 -9.98 -11.17
CA TYR A 139 -4.18 -8.61 -11.19
C TYR A 139 -2.69 -8.56 -11.51
N ASP A 140 -2.27 -7.48 -12.15
CA ASP A 140 -0.87 -7.21 -12.45
C ASP A 140 -0.11 -6.76 -11.20
N MET A 141 -0.80 -6.02 -10.32
CA MET A 141 -0.29 -5.55 -9.03
C MET A 141 -1.37 -5.64 -7.95
N VAL A 142 -0.99 -6.15 -6.79
CA VAL A 142 -1.82 -6.16 -5.58
C VAL A 142 -1.13 -5.32 -4.52
N ILE A 143 -1.77 -4.23 -4.10
CA ILE A 143 -1.27 -3.33 -3.06
C ILE A 143 -2.10 -3.56 -1.80
N VAL A 144 -1.41 -3.76 -0.68
CA VAL A 144 -2.03 -4.13 0.59
C VAL A 144 -1.77 -3.05 1.63
N ASP A 145 -2.83 -2.40 2.07
CA ASP A 145 -2.78 -1.47 3.21
C ASP A 145 -2.81 -2.28 4.51
N VAL A 146 -1.74 -2.20 5.28
CA VAL A 146 -1.55 -2.97 6.52
C VAL A 146 -1.43 -2.05 7.73
N PRO A 147 -1.75 -2.52 8.95
CA PRO A 147 -1.62 -1.69 10.15
C PRO A 147 -0.17 -1.26 10.44
N PRO A 148 0.04 -0.25 11.30
CA PRO A 148 1.37 0.16 11.73
C PRO A 148 2.13 -0.95 12.43
N MET A 149 3.45 -1.02 12.19
CA MET A 149 4.32 -2.12 12.66
C MET A 149 4.42 -2.24 14.17
N LEU A 150 4.40 -1.11 14.88
CA LEU A 150 4.62 -1.09 16.32
C LEU A 150 3.33 -1.26 17.15
N GLU A 151 2.17 -1.21 16.50
CA GLU A 151 0.88 -1.32 17.16
C GLU A 151 0.45 -2.80 17.34
N VAL A 152 0.64 -3.60 16.30
CA VAL A 152 0.12 -4.97 16.23
C VAL A 152 1.04 -5.89 15.41
N THR A 153 0.88 -7.20 15.59
CA THR A 153 1.67 -8.21 14.87
C THR A 153 1.16 -8.52 13.46
N ASP A 154 0.01 -8.00 13.09
CA ASP A 154 -0.70 -8.29 11.84
C ASP A 154 0.19 -8.08 10.60
N THR A 155 0.94 -6.99 10.58
CA THR A 155 1.86 -6.66 9.48
C THR A 155 3.04 -7.62 9.40
N GLN A 156 3.60 -8.04 10.53
CA GLN A 156 4.65 -9.06 10.55
C GLN A 156 4.16 -10.39 9.97
N ILE A 157 2.92 -10.76 10.29
CA ILE A 157 2.29 -11.99 9.79
C ILE A 157 2.11 -11.93 8.28
N LEU A 158 1.57 -10.82 7.76
CA LEU A 158 1.31 -10.67 6.34
C LEU A 158 2.59 -10.48 5.51
N SER A 159 3.55 -9.72 6.01
CA SER A 159 4.73 -9.30 5.24
C SER A 159 5.54 -10.48 4.69
N ARG A 160 5.57 -11.62 5.39
CA ARG A 160 6.25 -12.83 4.94
C ARG A 160 5.59 -13.50 3.72
N HIS A 161 4.32 -13.18 3.44
CA HIS A 161 3.56 -13.74 2.31
C HIS A 161 3.48 -12.79 1.12
N LEU A 162 4.08 -11.61 1.22
CA LEU A 162 4.08 -10.58 0.20
C LEU A 162 5.46 -10.48 -0.44
N ASP A 163 5.48 -10.05 -1.71
CA ASP A 163 6.73 -9.95 -2.47
C ASP A 163 7.61 -8.81 -1.96
N ALA A 164 7.02 -7.72 -1.45
CA ALA A 164 7.74 -6.57 -0.93
C ALA A 164 6.93 -5.77 0.10
N VAL A 165 7.66 -5.01 0.90
CA VAL A 165 7.12 -4.08 1.89
C VAL A 165 7.85 -2.73 1.75
N VAL A 166 7.11 -1.64 1.87
CA VAL A 166 7.63 -0.27 1.95
C VAL A 166 7.18 0.37 3.27
N LEU A 167 8.10 1.07 3.93
CA LEU A 167 7.85 1.78 5.18
C LEU A 167 7.56 3.24 4.91
N VAL A 168 6.39 3.73 5.31
CA VAL A 168 6.04 5.16 5.27
C VAL A 168 6.53 5.83 6.55
N VAL A 169 7.30 6.90 6.40
CA VAL A 169 7.91 7.68 7.48
C VAL A 169 7.44 9.12 7.36
N LYS A 170 6.86 9.68 8.41
CA LYS A 170 6.43 11.08 8.41
C LYS A 170 7.53 11.99 8.93
N GLN A 171 7.93 12.97 8.10
CA GLN A 171 8.95 13.95 8.48
C GLN A 171 8.49 14.74 9.72
N GLY A 172 9.43 14.95 10.65
CA GLY A 172 9.17 15.72 11.87
C GLY A 172 8.31 15.02 12.93
N GLN A 173 7.70 13.86 12.62
CA GLN A 173 6.86 13.10 13.54
C GLN A 173 7.44 11.73 13.89
N THR A 174 7.85 10.94 12.89
CA THR A 174 8.37 9.60 13.14
C THR A 174 9.76 9.66 13.75
N GLN A 175 9.92 9.12 14.94
CA GLN A 175 11.20 9.06 15.63
C GLN A 175 12.12 8.03 14.98
N LYS A 176 13.43 8.33 14.91
CA LYS A 176 14.44 7.41 14.34
C LYS A 176 14.43 6.04 15.02
N LEU A 177 14.22 6.00 16.34
CA LEU A 177 14.13 4.75 17.09
C LEU A 177 12.93 3.91 16.68
N ALA A 178 11.78 4.54 16.40
CA ALA A 178 10.59 3.86 15.91
C ALA A 178 10.83 3.24 14.51
N VAL A 179 11.49 3.98 13.60
CA VAL A 179 11.89 3.46 12.29
C VAL A 179 12.80 2.25 12.45
N LYS A 180 13.86 2.37 13.28
CA LYS A 180 14.80 1.27 13.55
C LYS A 180 14.06 0.04 14.06
N ARG A 181 13.15 0.20 15.01
CA ARG A 181 12.38 -0.90 15.57
C ARG A 181 11.45 -1.55 14.53
N ALA A 182 10.80 -0.76 13.70
CA ALA A 182 9.96 -1.28 12.61
C ALA A 182 10.79 -2.12 11.61
N VAL A 183 11.98 -1.64 11.24
CA VAL A 183 12.91 -2.37 10.37
C VAL A 183 13.38 -3.69 11.01
N GLU A 184 13.72 -3.68 12.31
CA GLU A 184 14.07 -4.90 13.04
C GLU A 184 12.96 -5.93 13.00
N LEU A 185 11.70 -5.53 13.22
CA LEU A 185 10.54 -6.41 13.17
C LEU A 185 10.27 -6.98 11.78
N LEU A 186 10.44 -6.17 10.72
CA LEU A 186 10.34 -6.63 9.35
C LEU A 186 11.43 -7.65 9.00
N ASN A 187 12.66 -7.41 9.45
CA ASN A 187 13.77 -8.34 9.25
C ASN A 187 13.53 -9.67 9.99
N LEU A 188 13.01 -9.63 11.22
CA LEU A 188 12.62 -10.84 11.97
C LEU A 188 11.51 -11.64 11.28
N ALA A 189 10.61 -10.96 10.58
CA ALA A 189 9.57 -11.58 9.77
C ALA A 189 10.07 -12.08 8.41
N HIS A 190 11.36 -11.91 8.08
CA HIS A 190 11.95 -12.19 6.76
C HIS A 190 11.23 -11.46 5.61
N ALA A 191 10.69 -10.27 5.89
CA ALA A 191 10.03 -9.43 4.89
C ALA A 191 11.07 -8.83 3.92
N ASN A 192 10.70 -8.72 2.65
CA ASN A 192 11.50 -8.01 1.66
C ASN A 192 11.22 -6.50 1.77
N LEU A 193 11.92 -5.81 2.67
CA LEU A 193 11.82 -4.37 2.81
C LEU A 193 12.60 -3.67 1.69
N LEU A 194 11.88 -2.99 0.79
CA LEU A 194 12.49 -2.24 -0.32
C LEU A 194 13.14 -0.92 0.13
N GLY A 195 12.58 -0.29 1.14
CA GLY A 195 13.01 1.00 1.62
C GLY A 195 11.88 1.76 2.30
N TYR A 196 12.00 3.08 2.33
CA TYR A 196 10.98 3.93 2.95
C TYR A 196 10.56 5.09 2.04
N ILE A 197 9.34 5.57 2.25
CA ILE A 197 8.78 6.77 1.64
C ILE A 197 8.71 7.84 2.71
N MET A 198 9.37 8.98 2.48
CA MET A 198 9.23 10.15 3.35
C MET A 198 7.95 10.88 2.99
N ASN A 199 7.02 10.96 3.93
CA ASN A 199 5.76 11.66 3.79
C ASN A 199 5.78 13.00 4.52
N ASP A 200 4.94 13.95 4.08
CA ASP A 200 4.77 15.27 4.69
C ASP A 200 6.09 16.08 4.74
N VAL A 201 6.84 16.02 3.64
CA VAL A 201 8.11 16.75 3.50
C VAL A 201 7.81 18.23 3.27
N ASN A 202 8.30 19.11 4.17
CA ASN A 202 8.19 20.55 3.99
C ASN A 202 9.05 21.01 2.81
N ALA A 203 8.44 21.63 1.82
CA ALA A 203 9.14 22.17 0.65
C ALA A 203 10.10 23.34 1.02
N ASP A 204 9.89 23.99 2.15
CA ASP A 204 10.63 25.17 2.60
C ASP A 204 11.81 24.87 3.57
N GLY A 205 12.06 23.60 3.87
CA GLY A 205 13.12 23.19 4.81
C GLY A 205 14.32 22.60 4.12
N ASP A 206 15.39 23.36 4.05
CA ASP A 206 16.79 22.98 3.71
C ASP A 206 16.98 22.01 2.52
N THR A 207 17.34 22.59 1.40
CA THR A 207 17.84 21.96 0.16
C THR A 207 19.14 21.16 0.34
N ALA A 208 19.39 20.51 1.49
CA ALA A 208 20.60 19.73 1.73
C ALA A 208 20.57 18.31 1.15
N TYR A 209 19.41 17.81 0.71
CA TYR A 209 19.28 16.52 0.00
C TYR A 209 18.33 16.61 -1.22
N GLY A 210 18.39 17.74 -1.92
CA GLY A 210 17.62 17.92 -3.15
C GLY A 210 18.30 17.27 -4.35
N TYR A 211 17.85 16.08 -4.76
CA TYR A 211 17.97 15.68 -6.15
C TYR A 211 16.90 16.44 -6.95
N GLY A 212 17.19 17.72 -7.18
CA GLY A 212 16.43 18.57 -8.07
C GLY A 212 16.73 18.22 -9.52
N TYR A 213 15.99 17.31 -10.14
CA TYR A 213 15.90 17.26 -11.59
C TYR A 213 14.89 18.31 -12.05
N GLY A 214 15.36 19.56 -12.05
CA GLY A 214 14.70 20.65 -12.75
C GLY A 214 15.03 20.60 -14.22
N TYR A 215 14.25 19.88 -15.03
CA TYR A 215 14.22 20.12 -16.47
C TYR A 215 13.34 21.36 -16.73
N GLY A 216 13.98 22.52 -16.67
CA GLY A 216 13.43 23.74 -17.24
C GLY A 216 13.48 23.65 -18.75
N TYR A 217 12.36 23.40 -19.41
CA TYR A 217 12.19 23.76 -20.82
C TYR A 217 12.01 25.27 -20.86
N GLY A 218 13.06 25.99 -21.29
CA GLY A 218 12.99 27.40 -21.62
C GLY A 218 12.12 27.57 -22.85
N GLU A 219 11.03 28.30 -22.71
CA GLU A 219 10.38 28.93 -23.86
C GLU A 219 11.27 30.07 -24.34
N ASP A 220 11.84 29.90 -25.53
CA ASP A 220 12.40 30.99 -26.33
C ASP A 220 11.26 31.89 -26.80
N THR A 221 11.09 33.02 -26.15
CA THR A 221 10.35 34.13 -26.70
C THR A 221 11.33 35.04 -27.46
N ASN A 222 11.40 34.82 -28.76
CA ASN A 222 11.94 35.85 -29.71
C ASN A 222 10.77 36.61 -30.32
N LYS A 223 10.82 37.94 -30.10
CA LYS A 223 10.12 39.07 -30.71
C LYS A 223 8.76 39.40 -30.17
#